data_bfbf088dfde14264321cd1aa05437371
#
_entry.id   bfbf088dfde14264321cd1aa05437371
#
_cell.length_a   1.000
_cell.length_b   1.000
_cell.length_c   1.000
_cell.angle_alpha   90.00
_cell.angle_beta   90.00
_cell.angle_gamma   90.00
#
_symmetry.space_group_name_H-M   'P 1'
#
loop_
_entity.id
_entity.type
_entity.pdbx_description
1 polymer ?
#
loop_
_entity_poly.entity_id
_entity_poly.type
_entity_poly.pdbx_seq_one_letter_code
_entity_poly.pdbx_strand_id
1 'polypeptide(L)'
;TSYRGLHMKNNTYENDVRILGGKFKGKLLPVLDVEGLRPTPSRVRETIFSWIKDSLGNAKVLDLFAGSGALGLEAYSRGAKDVTLVELDKDNSSNLKVIAKSMSYDEIHVINDDALHFLDNVSSTFNIVFIDPPYKLDIYEKVLEKLLDKNLIDDNSLIYVEMRNGSNKIVPGYEIIREENSGQSKYSLWTKSKLLF
;
A
#
# COMPACT_ATOMS: atom_id res chain seq x y z
N THR A 1 -5.22 10.72 -29.71
CA THR A 1 -5.37 10.21 -29.63
C THR A 1 -5.41 9.70 -29.88
N SER A 2 -5.44 9.82 -29.92
CA SER A 2 -5.65 9.09 -29.90
C SER A 2 -5.32 8.62 -30.07
N TYR A 3 -5.15 8.85 -30.70
CA TYR A 3 -4.88 8.22 -30.73
C TYR A 3 -4.23 8.11 -30.20
N ARG A 4 -3.90 8.52 -30.09
CA ARG A 4 -3.33 8.18 -29.18
C ARG A 4 -3.70 7.30 -28.13
N GLY A 5 -4.57 7.07 -27.62
CA GLY A 5 -5.04 6.21 -26.58
C GLY A 5 -4.76 4.74 -26.77
N LEU A 6 -4.53 4.34 -27.95
CA LEU A 6 -4.21 2.95 -28.25
C LEU A 6 -2.91 2.52 -27.56
N HIS A 7 -1.91 3.38 -27.58
CA HIS A 7 -0.63 3.11 -26.92
C HIS A 7 -0.82 2.89 -25.41
N MET A 8 -1.61 3.74 -24.79
CA MET A 8 -1.89 3.62 -23.36
C MET A 8 -2.61 2.32 -23.04
N LYS A 9 -3.52 1.87 -23.90
CA LYS A 9 -4.22 0.61 -23.69
C LYS A 9 -3.26 -0.57 -23.63
N ASN A 10 -2.29 -0.61 -24.52
CA ASN A 10 -1.32 -1.71 -24.55
C ASN A 10 -0.52 -1.75 -23.25
N ASN A 11 -0.06 -0.61 -22.80
CA ASN A 11 0.70 -0.54 -21.55
C ASN A 11 -0.17 -0.93 -20.36
N THR A 12 -1.42 -0.49 -20.36
CA THR A 12 -2.36 -0.83 -19.30
C THR A 12 -2.57 -2.33 -19.20
N TYR A 13 -2.79 -2.98 -20.35
CA TYR A 13 -3.04 -4.42 -20.37
C TYR A 13 -1.84 -5.22 -19.88
N GLU A 14 -0.64 -4.81 -20.21
CA GLU A 14 0.57 -5.49 -19.77
C GLU A 14 0.75 -5.43 -18.26
N ASN A 15 0.25 -4.38 -17.65
CA ASN A 15 0.46 -4.12 -16.22
C ASN A 15 -0.80 -4.24 -15.38
N ASP A 16 -1.89 -4.71 -15.98
CA ASP A 16 -3.14 -4.88 -15.24
C ASP A 16 -2.94 -5.80 -14.05
N VAL A 17 -3.58 -5.42 -12.95
CA VAL A 17 -3.52 -6.14 -11.70
C VAL A 17 -4.86 -6.78 -11.42
N ARG A 18 -4.84 -8.01 -10.93
CA ARG A 18 -6.06 -8.73 -10.57
C ARG A 18 -6.10 -8.95 -9.08
N ILE A 19 -7.27 -8.73 -8.47
CA ILE A 19 -7.47 -9.05 -7.06
C ILE A 19 -7.43 -10.57 -6.89
N LEU A 20 -6.63 -11.03 -5.93
CA LEU A 20 -6.29 -12.44 -5.79
C LEU A 20 -7.24 -13.22 -4.88
N GLY A 21 -7.86 -12.55 -3.92
CA GLY A 21 -8.73 -13.23 -2.98
C GLY A 21 -9.83 -12.36 -2.44
N GLY A 22 -10.70 -12.95 -1.62
CA GLY A 22 -11.76 -12.23 -0.94
C GLY A 22 -12.98 -11.95 -1.80
N LYS A 23 -13.76 -10.99 -1.37
CA LYS A 23 -15.05 -10.64 -1.94
C LYS A 23 -14.97 -10.25 -3.43
N PHE A 24 -13.87 -9.61 -3.82
CA PHE A 24 -13.68 -9.12 -5.18
C PHE A 24 -12.64 -9.91 -5.96
N LYS A 25 -12.42 -11.17 -5.58
CA LYS A 25 -11.47 -12.04 -6.29
C LYS A 25 -11.75 -12.04 -7.79
N GLY A 26 -10.69 -11.82 -8.55
CA GLY A 26 -10.76 -11.81 -10.02
C GLY A 26 -11.02 -10.45 -10.64
N LYS A 27 -11.36 -9.44 -9.82
CA LYS A 27 -11.59 -8.09 -10.34
C LYS A 27 -10.29 -7.52 -10.90
N LEU A 28 -10.36 -6.95 -12.10
CA LEU A 28 -9.24 -6.28 -12.73
C LEU A 28 -9.13 -4.84 -12.24
N LEU A 29 -7.91 -4.45 -11.91
CA LEU A 29 -7.58 -3.08 -11.55
C LEU A 29 -6.81 -2.47 -12.72
N PRO A 30 -7.44 -1.57 -13.50
CA PRO A 30 -6.73 -0.91 -14.58
C PRO A 30 -5.57 -0.07 -14.04
N VAL A 31 -4.39 -0.26 -14.59
CA VAL A 31 -3.18 0.42 -14.15
C VAL A 31 -2.80 1.46 -15.19
N LEU A 32 -2.69 2.72 -14.77
CA LEU A 32 -2.28 3.80 -15.66
C LEU A 32 -0.78 3.70 -15.95
N ASP A 33 -0.43 4.10 -17.17
CA ASP A 33 0.98 4.19 -17.58
C ASP A 33 1.58 5.47 -17.02
N VAL A 34 1.93 5.42 -15.74
CA VAL A 34 2.51 6.55 -15.01
C VAL A 34 3.93 6.20 -14.61
N GLU A 35 4.85 7.12 -14.80
CA GLU A 35 6.25 6.91 -14.44
C GLU A 35 6.38 6.51 -12.98
N GLY A 36 7.12 5.44 -12.74
CA GLY A 36 7.36 4.94 -11.39
C GLY A 36 6.25 4.05 -10.85
N LEU A 37 5.16 3.87 -11.60
CA LEU A 37 4.06 3.01 -11.18
C LEU A 37 4.37 1.57 -11.58
N ARG A 38 4.64 0.74 -10.58
CA ARG A 38 4.94 -0.69 -10.78
C ARG A 38 4.11 -1.51 -9.83
N PRO A 39 3.19 -2.35 -10.34
CA PRO A 39 2.41 -3.21 -9.46
C PRO A 39 3.29 -4.24 -8.76
N THR A 40 2.97 -4.52 -7.50
CA THR A 40 3.61 -5.60 -6.77
C THR A 40 3.19 -6.93 -7.38
N PRO A 41 4.15 -7.82 -7.72
CA PRO A 41 3.81 -9.09 -8.36
C PRO A 41 2.85 -9.94 -7.52
N SER A 42 2.03 -10.75 -8.21
CA SER A 42 1.04 -11.60 -7.57
C SER A 42 1.65 -12.50 -6.48
N ARG A 43 2.80 -13.10 -6.77
CA ARG A 43 3.47 -13.99 -5.82
C ARG A 43 3.83 -13.25 -4.53
N VAL A 44 4.33 -12.03 -4.66
CA VAL A 44 4.69 -11.21 -3.50
C VAL A 44 3.43 -10.82 -2.72
N ARG A 45 2.37 -10.42 -3.42
CA ARG A 45 1.11 -10.07 -2.76
C ARG A 45 0.52 -11.26 -2.00
N GLU A 46 0.57 -12.46 -2.57
CA GLU A 46 0.11 -13.66 -1.87
C GLU A 46 0.89 -13.87 -0.57
N THR A 47 2.20 -13.70 -0.62
CA THR A 47 3.04 -13.83 0.57
C THR A 47 2.68 -12.79 1.63
N ILE A 48 2.56 -11.53 1.22
CA ILE A 48 2.20 -10.45 2.15
C ILE A 48 0.86 -10.74 2.84
N PHE A 49 -0.16 -11.10 2.06
CA PHE A 49 -1.48 -11.33 2.60
C PHE A 49 -1.57 -12.61 3.42
N SER A 50 -0.71 -13.59 3.17
CA SER A 50 -0.56 -14.73 4.04
C SER A 50 -0.02 -14.32 5.41
N TRP A 51 0.95 -13.39 5.43
CA TRP A 51 1.54 -12.91 6.68
C TRP A 51 0.53 -12.15 7.56
N ILE A 52 -0.39 -11.41 6.95
CA ILE A 52 -1.30 -10.53 7.69
C ILE A 52 -2.74 -11.03 7.75
N LYS A 53 -3.00 -12.24 7.29
CA LYS A 53 -4.37 -12.75 7.13
C LYS A 53 -5.20 -12.69 8.40
N ASP A 54 -4.60 -12.95 9.55
CA ASP A 54 -5.33 -12.97 10.81
C ASP A 54 -5.67 -11.56 11.32
N SER A 55 -5.08 -10.54 10.74
CA SER A 55 -5.29 -9.15 11.15
C SER A 55 -6.16 -8.36 10.18
N LEU A 56 -6.61 -8.99 9.09
CA LEU A 56 -7.36 -8.27 8.04
C LEU A 56 -8.82 -8.03 8.40
N GLY A 57 -9.46 -8.96 9.07
CA GLY A 57 -10.89 -8.82 9.37
C GLY A 57 -11.18 -7.57 10.17
N ASN A 58 -12.04 -6.70 9.64
CA ASN A 58 -12.43 -5.42 10.24
C ASN A 58 -11.28 -4.44 10.43
N ALA A 59 -10.16 -4.62 9.72
CA ALA A 59 -9.00 -3.76 9.88
C ALA A 59 -9.22 -2.39 9.26
N LYS A 60 -8.56 -1.40 9.86
CA LYS A 60 -8.41 -0.06 9.31
C LYS A 60 -7.04 -0.01 8.64
N VAL A 61 -7.02 0.22 7.35
CA VAL A 61 -5.82 0.07 6.51
C VAL A 61 -5.42 1.40 5.90
N LEU A 62 -4.12 1.66 5.86
CA LEU A 62 -3.55 2.82 5.21
C LEU A 62 -2.54 2.35 4.16
N ASP A 63 -2.74 2.76 2.91
CA ASP A 63 -1.80 2.53 1.82
C ASP A 63 -1.21 3.88 1.42
N LEU A 64 0.01 4.15 1.86
CA LEU A 64 0.62 5.49 1.74
C LEU A 64 1.17 5.81 0.35
N PHE A 65 1.39 4.80 -0.47
CA PHE A 65 1.88 4.97 -1.84
C PHE A 65 1.06 4.04 -2.71
N ALA A 66 -0.21 4.43 -2.89
CA ALA A 66 -1.21 3.49 -3.39
C ALA A 66 -0.89 2.93 -4.78
N GLY A 67 -0.35 3.75 -5.67
CA GLY A 67 0.00 3.29 -7.00
C GLY A 67 -1.20 2.69 -7.73
N SER A 68 -1.10 1.42 -8.10
CA SER A 68 -2.19 0.70 -8.75
C SER A 68 -3.36 0.40 -7.82
N GLY A 69 -3.18 0.57 -6.51
CA GLY A 69 -4.16 0.18 -5.51
C GLY A 69 -4.09 -1.29 -5.15
N ALA A 70 -3.10 -2.02 -5.68
CA ALA A 70 -3.04 -3.48 -5.53
C ALA A 70 -3.04 -3.95 -4.08
N LEU A 71 -2.37 -3.24 -3.19
CA LEU A 71 -2.29 -3.66 -1.78
C LEU A 71 -3.52 -3.24 -0.99
N GLY A 72 -3.87 -1.97 -1.02
CA GLY A 72 -5.02 -1.47 -0.26
C GLY A 72 -6.34 -2.08 -0.70
N LEU A 73 -6.54 -2.22 -2.01
CA LEU A 73 -7.79 -2.78 -2.53
C LEU A 73 -7.86 -4.30 -2.30
N GLU A 74 -6.73 -4.98 -2.34
CA GLU A 74 -6.68 -6.40 -1.94
C GLU A 74 -7.09 -6.55 -0.48
N ALA A 75 -6.57 -5.68 0.39
CA ALA A 75 -6.93 -5.69 1.81
C ALA A 75 -8.43 -5.51 2.00
N TYR A 76 -9.02 -4.58 1.27
CA TYR A 76 -10.47 -4.38 1.33
C TYR A 76 -11.23 -5.64 0.90
N SER A 77 -10.81 -6.23 -0.21
CA SER A 77 -11.43 -7.45 -0.73
C SER A 77 -11.38 -8.59 0.29
N ARG A 78 -10.34 -8.64 1.11
CA ARG A 78 -10.11 -9.71 2.07
C ARG A 78 -10.63 -9.41 3.47
N GLY A 79 -11.40 -8.34 3.65
CA GLY A 79 -12.13 -8.13 4.90
C GLY A 79 -11.82 -6.86 5.68
N ALA A 80 -10.89 -6.04 5.24
CA ALA A 80 -10.68 -4.73 5.87
C ALA A 80 -11.96 -3.91 5.73
N LYS A 81 -12.29 -3.14 6.75
CA LYS A 81 -13.54 -2.37 6.74
C LYS A 81 -13.37 -0.91 6.39
N ASP A 82 -12.14 -0.41 6.45
CA ASP A 82 -11.85 1.00 6.17
C ASP A 82 -10.47 1.06 5.54
N VAL A 83 -10.37 1.57 4.33
CA VAL A 83 -9.11 1.61 3.59
C VAL A 83 -8.89 3.01 3.07
N THR A 84 -7.75 3.60 3.39
CA THR A 84 -7.31 4.89 2.87
C THR A 84 -6.16 4.68 1.91
N LEU A 85 -6.32 5.17 0.69
CA LEU A 85 -5.31 5.12 -0.36
C LEU A 85 -4.78 6.54 -0.57
N VAL A 86 -3.50 6.75 -0.32
CA VAL A 86 -2.86 8.05 -0.55
C VAL A 86 -2.07 7.97 -1.85
N GLU A 87 -2.34 8.88 -2.75
CA GLU A 87 -1.73 8.89 -4.08
C GLU A 87 -1.36 10.31 -4.48
N LEU A 88 -0.09 10.51 -4.80
CA LEU A 88 0.44 11.81 -5.16
C LEU A 88 0.01 12.25 -6.58
N ASP A 89 -0.01 11.31 -7.53
CA ASP A 89 -0.35 11.62 -8.91
C ASP A 89 -1.84 11.88 -9.06
N LYS A 90 -2.17 13.05 -9.61
CA LYS A 90 -3.57 13.48 -9.72
C LYS A 90 -4.39 12.55 -10.61
N ASP A 91 -3.85 12.17 -11.76
CA ASP A 91 -4.59 11.33 -12.70
C ASP A 91 -4.78 9.92 -12.15
N ASN A 92 -3.75 9.39 -11.52
CA ASN A 92 -3.85 8.07 -10.90
C ASN A 92 -4.82 8.10 -9.71
N SER A 93 -4.82 9.19 -8.93
CA SER A 93 -5.79 9.36 -7.86
C SER A 93 -7.22 9.33 -8.39
N SER A 94 -7.48 9.99 -9.52
CA SER A 94 -8.81 9.96 -10.15
C SER A 94 -9.18 8.55 -10.61
N ASN A 95 -8.22 7.82 -11.16
CA ASN A 95 -8.43 6.43 -11.57
C ASN A 95 -8.80 5.56 -10.36
N LEU A 96 -8.08 5.72 -9.26
CA LEU A 96 -8.35 4.97 -8.03
C LEU A 96 -9.73 5.30 -7.45
N LYS A 97 -10.17 6.55 -7.56
CA LYS A 97 -11.50 6.95 -7.09
C LYS A 97 -12.62 6.23 -7.85
N VAL A 98 -12.44 6.07 -9.17
CA VAL A 98 -13.42 5.33 -9.98
C VAL A 98 -13.45 3.86 -9.54
N ILE A 99 -12.28 3.25 -9.37
CA ILE A 99 -12.20 1.86 -8.94
C ILE A 99 -12.82 1.68 -7.56
N ALA A 100 -12.49 2.57 -6.63
CA ALA A 100 -13.00 2.51 -5.26
C ALA A 100 -14.51 2.56 -5.22
N LYS A 101 -15.12 3.44 -6.01
CA LYS A 101 -16.59 3.56 -6.07
C LYS A 101 -17.26 2.31 -6.62
N SER A 102 -16.55 1.55 -7.45
CA SER A 102 -17.09 0.29 -7.98
C SER A 102 -17.06 -0.83 -6.93
N MET A 103 -16.30 -0.64 -5.85
CA MET A 103 -16.12 -1.67 -4.83
C MET A 103 -16.84 -1.35 -3.52
N SER A 104 -16.99 -0.09 -3.19
CA SER A 104 -17.54 0.32 -1.89
C SER A 104 -18.25 1.65 -2.01
N TYR A 105 -19.29 1.84 -1.18
CA TYR A 105 -20.01 3.11 -1.10
C TYR A 105 -19.16 4.17 -0.38
N ASP A 106 -18.65 3.85 0.82
CA ASP A 106 -17.98 4.83 1.67
C ASP A 106 -16.81 4.28 2.51
N GLU A 107 -16.37 3.07 2.27
CA GLU A 107 -15.32 2.44 3.08
C GLU A 107 -13.92 2.57 2.51
N ILE A 108 -13.80 3.00 1.26
CA ILE A 108 -12.51 3.23 0.61
C ILE A 108 -12.36 4.72 0.34
N HIS A 109 -11.31 5.31 0.90
CA HIS A 109 -11.05 6.75 0.79
C HIS A 109 -9.79 6.98 -0.03
N VAL A 110 -9.90 7.68 -1.14
CA VAL A 110 -8.76 8.01 -1.99
C VAL A 110 -8.40 9.46 -1.76
N ILE A 111 -7.16 9.69 -1.33
CA ILE A 111 -6.65 11.02 -0.99
C ILE A 111 -5.52 11.38 -1.95
N ASN A 112 -5.70 12.44 -2.72
CA ASN A 112 -4.65 12.93 -3.59
C ASN A 112 -3.75 13.86 -2.78
N ASP A 113 -2.66 13.33 -2.26
CA ASP A 113 -1.77 14.06 -1.37
C ASP A 113 -0.38 13.43 -1.35
N ASP A 114 0.57 14.19 -0.86
CA ASP A 114 1.89 13.69 -0.51
C ASP A 114 1.79 12.85 0.77
N ALA A 115 2.50 11.75 0.83
CA ALA A 115 2.42 10.83 1.97
C ALA A 115 2.80 11.50 3.30
N LEU A 116 3.87 12.27 3.33
CA LEU A 116 4.31 12.94 4.56
C LEU A 116 3.33 14.02 5.00
N HIS A 117 2.79 14.77 4.03
CA HIS A 117 1.78 15.77 4.33
C HIS A 117 0.52 15.12 4.90
N PHE A 118 0.10 14.01 4.32
CA PHE A 118 -1.05 13.27 4.83
C PHE A 118 -0.82 12.86 6.29
N LEU A 119 0.35 12.29 6.59
CA LEU A 119 0.67 11.84 7.94
C LEU A 119 0.68 12.99 8.96
N ASP A 120 1.07 14.19 8.53
CA ASP A 120 1.06 15.36 9.41
C ASP A 120 -0.34 15.87 9.72
N ASN A 121 -1.33 15.48 8.94
CA ASN A 121 -2.68 16.03 9.04
C ASN A 121 -3.78 15.01 9.38
N VAL A 122 -3.41 13.75 9.55
CA VAL A 122 -4.38 12.70 9.89
C VAL A 122 -4.35 12.43 11.39
N SER A 123 -5.50 12.04 11.93
CA SER A 123 -5.63 11.67 13.33
C SER A 123 -6.47 10.40 13.42
N SER A 124 -5.80 9.27 13.35
CA SER A 124 -6.43 7.94 13.34
C SER A 124 -5.38 6.91 13.72
N THR A 125 -5.82 5.77 14.24
CA THR A 125 -4.93 4.63 14.48
C THR A 125 -5.21 3.57 13.43
N PHE A 126 -4.19 3.19 12.67
CA PHE A 126 -4.32 2.20 11.61
C PHE A 126 -3.84 0.83 12.10
N ASN A 127 -4.55 -0.21 11.70
CA ASN A 127 -4.19 -1.60 12.05
C ASN A 127 -3.14 -2.16 11.10
N ILE A 128 -3.19 -1.74 9.84
CA ILE A 128 -2.26 -2.20 8.81
C ILE A 128 -1.85 -0.99 7.98
N VAL A 129 -0.54 -0.83 7.78
CA VAL A 129 0.01 0.25 6.94
C VAL A 129 0.90 -0.37 5.88
N PHE A 130 0.68 0.00 4.62
CA PHE A 130 1.54 -0.41 3.51
C PHE A 130 2.45 0.76 3.13
N ILE A 131 3.75 0.52 3.11
CA ILE A 131 4.77 1.50 2.73
C ILE A 131 5.58 0.93 1.57
N ASP A 132 5.23 1.34 0.35
CA ASP A 132 5.88 0.88 -0.87
C ASP A 132 6.17 2.09 -1.76
N PRO A 133 7.13 2.96 -1.36
CA PRO A 133 7.43 4.17 -2.12
C PRO A 133 8.18 3.84 -3.40
N PRO A 134 8.14 4.71 -4.40
CA PRO A 134 9.03 4.59 -5.55
C PRO A 134 10.48 4.55 -5.07
N TYR A 135 11.32 3.72 -5.68
CA TYR A 135 12.70 3.54 -5.24
C TYR A 135 13.52 4.83 -5.21
N LYS A 136 13.10 5.83 -5.97
CA LYS A 136 13.78 7.13 -5.96
C LYS A 136 13.58 7.89 -4.67
N LEU A 137 12.53 7.55 -3.91
CA LEU A 137 12.20 8.23 -2.66
C LEU A 137 12.72 7.40 -1.50
N ASP A 138 13.74 7.91 -0.84
CA ASP A 138 14.28 7.27 0.35
C ASP A 138 13.61 7.91 1.57
N ILE A 139 12.31 7.68 1.71
CA ILE A 139 11.51 8.34 2.75
C ILE A 139 10.89 7.40 3.76
N TYR A 140 11.11 6.09 3.64
CA TYR A 140 10.47 5.15 4.55
C TYR A 140 10.86 5.37 6.01
N GLU A 141 12.09 5.80 6.27
CA GLU A 141 12.54 6.12 7.62
C GLU A 141 11.70 7.24 8.25
N LYS A 142 11.49 8.31 7.48
CA LYS A 142 10.65 9.43 7.94
C LYS A 142 9.21 9.00 8.15
N VAL A 143 8.69 8.17 7.25
CA VAL A 143 7.32 7.66 7.37
C VAL A 143 7.18 6.86 8.66
N LEU A 144 8.11 5.93 8.90
CA LEU A 144 8.08 5.08 10.09
C LEU A 144 8.18 5.91 11.37
N GLU A 145 9.03 6.93 11.38
CA GLU A 145 9.15 7.83 12.52
C GLU A 145 7.85 8.60 12.78
N LYS A 146 7.22 9.12 11.74
CA LYS A 146 5.96 9.86 11.88
C LYS A 146 4.81 8.98 12.38
N LEU A 147 4.77 7.73 11.96
CA LEU A 147 3.74 6.80 12.44
C LEU A 147 3.81 6.64 13.95
N LEU A 148 5.03 6.57 14.52
CA LEU A 148 5.21 6.48 15.96
C LEU A 148 4.95 7.82 16.65
N ASP A 149 5.55 8.89 16.17
CA ASP A 149 5.50 10.20 16.82
C ASP A 149 4.08 10.75 16.91
N LYS A 150 3.25 10.43 15.94
CA LYS A 150 1.88 10.93 15.88
C LYS A 150 0.85 9.92 16.35
N ASN A 151 1.28 8.80 16.91
CA ASN A 151 0.39 7.75 17.43
C ASN A 151 -0.61 7.24 16.39
N LEU A 152 -0.13 7.04 15.17
CA LEU A 152 -0.98 6.55 14.07
C LEU A 152 -1.02 5.03 13.99
N ILE A 153 -0.23 4.35 14.81
CA ILE A 153 -0.22 2.90 14.95
C ILE A 153 -0.17 2.53 16.43
N ASP A 154 -0.58 1.31 16.75
CA ASP A 154 -0.53 0.80 18.12
C ASP A 154 0.30 -0.50 18.18
N ASP A 155 0.35 -1.14 19.36
CA ASP A 155 1.19 -2.32 19.57
C ASP A 155 0.79 -3.51 18.71
N ASN A 156 -0.42 -3.53 18.17
CA ASN A 156 -0.92 -4.62 17.34
C ASN A 156 -0.88 -4.29 15.85
N SER A 157 -0.48 -3.09 15.49
CA SER A 157 -0.42 -2.70 14.08
C SER A 157 0.68 -3.44 13.35
N LEU A 158 0.39 -3.77 12.09
CA LEU A 158 1.36 -4.42 11.20
C LEU A 158 1.73 -3.43 10.10
N ILE A 159 3.01 -3.26 9.87
CA ILE A 159 3.51 -2.32 8.88
C ILE A 159 4.32 -3.09 7.84
N TYR A 160 3.84 -3.08 6.60
CA TYR A 160 4.57 -3.65 5.48
C TYR A 160 5.48 -2.59 4.87
N VAL A 161 6.74 -2.94 4.66
CA VAL A 161 7.71 -2.03 4.06
C VAL A 161 8.40 -2.74 2.91
N GLU A 162 8.33 -2.14 1.74
CA GLU A 162 9.10 -2.59 0.59
C GLU A 162 10.23 -1.59 0.34
N MET A 163 11.46 -2.12 0.21
CA MET A 163 12.62 -1.29 -0.03
C MET A 163 13.54 -2.00 -1.02
N ARG A 164 14.57 -1.30 -1.47
CA ARG A 164 15.55 -1.90 -2.36
C ARG A 164 16.32 -2.99 -1.63
N ASN A 165 16.57 -4.09 -2.32
CA ASN A 165 17.37 -5.18 -1.78
C ASN A 165 18.76 -4.67 -1.38
N GLY A 166 19.22 -5.09 -0.23
CA GLY A 166 20.49 -4.61 0.34
C GLY A 166 20.33 -3.46 1.32
N SER A 167 19.15 -2.88 1.44
CA SER A 167 18.88 -1.87 2.44
C SER A 167 18.77 -2.53 3.81
N ASN A 168 19.52 -2.03 4.78
CA ASN A 168 19.60 -2.63 6.12
C ASN A 168 19.33 -1.64 7.24
N LYS A 169 18.61 -0.57 6.95
CA LYS A 169 18.33 0.43 7.98
C LYS A 169 17.30 -0.09 8.97
N ILE A 170 17.63 0.05 10.24
CA ILE A 170 16.73 -0.25 11.35
C ILE A 170 16.23 1.07 11.88
N VAL A 171 14.91 1.19 12.04
CA VAL A 171 14.32 2.41 12.60
C VAL A 171 14.01 2.15 14.06
N PRO A 172 14.53 2.98 15.00
CA PRO A 172 14.25 2.79 16.42
C PRO A 172 12.75 2.77 16.71
N GLY A 173 12.35 1.91 17.63
CA GLY A 173 10.96 1.77 18.01
C GLY A 173 10.22 0.69 17.26
N TYR A 174 10.87 -0.01 16.35
CA TYR A 174 10.27 -1.08 15.55
C TYR A 174 11.04 -2.39 15.66
N GLU A 175 10.34 -3.47 15.40
CA GLU A 175 10.90 -4.81 15.21
C GLU A 175 10.46 -5.34 13.84
N ILE A 176 11.36 -6.02 13.14
CA ILE A 176 11.04 -6.70 11.89
C ILE A 176 10.70 -8.14 12.23
N ILE A 177 9.49 -8.56 11.91
CA ILE A 177 9.02 -9.91 12.25
C ILE A 177 8.99 -10.86 11.07
N ARG A 178 9.00 -10.35 9.84
CA ARG A 178 9.08 -11.15 8.61
C ARG A 178 9.91 -10.40 7.60
N GLU A 179 10.66 -11.12 6.80
CA GLU A 179 11.49 -10.50 5.78
C GLU A 179 11.74 -11.47 4.65
N GLU A 180 11.70 -11.00 3.41
CA GLU A 180 11.96 -11.81 2.25
C GLU A 180 12.47 -10.94 1.10
N ASN A 181 13.30 -11.54 0.23
CA ASN A 181 13.82 -10.87 -0.94
C ASN A 181 13.14 -11.39 -2.20
N SER A 182 12.87 -10.53 -3.15
CA SER A 182 12.33 -10.90 -4.44
C SER A 182 12.87 -9.94 -5.50
N GLY A 183 13.73 -10.46 -6.39
CA GLY A 183 14.37 -9.63 -7.39
C GLY A 183 15.23 -8.55 -6.74
N GLN A 184 14.97 -7.30 -7.08
CA GLN A 184 15.70 -6.17 -6.53
C GLN A 184 15.06 -5.59 -5.28
N SER A 185 13.96 -6.18 -4.83
CA SER A 185 13.20 -5.69 -3.70
C SER A 185 13.39 -6.56 -2.47
N LYS A 186 13.36 -5.92 -1.32
CA LYS A 186 13.27 -6.55 -0.02
C LYS A 186 11.95 -6.12 0.60
N TYR A 187 11.10 -7.07 0.97
CA TYR A 187 9.85 -6.75 1.60
C TYR A 187 9.79 -7.38 3.00
N SER A 188 9.24 -6.62 3.91
CA SER A 188 9.30 -6.98 5.32
C SER A 188 8.05 -6.52 6.06
N LEU A 189 7.80 -7.18 7.18
CA LEU A 189 6.69 -6.86 8.06
C LEU A 189 7.24 -6.41 9.39
N TRP A 190 6.80 -5.25 9.84
CA TRP A 190 7.30 -4.58 11.05
C TRP A 190 6.19 -4.41 12.06
N THR A 191 6.55 -4.36 13.34
CA THR A 191 5.65 -4.00 14.44
C THR A 191 6.36 -3.00 15.34
N LYS A 192 5.59 -2.31 16.18
CA LYS A 192 6.20 -1.50 17.23
C LYS A 192 7.01 -2.39 18.15
N SER A 193 8.16 -1.90 18.54
CA SER A 193 8.99 -2.62 19.50
C SER A 193 8.24 -2.73 20.84
N LYS A 194 8.26 -3.92 21.41
CA LYS A 194 7.64 -4.19 22.72
C LYS A 194 8.61 -4.01 23.86
N LEU A 195 9.85 -3.62 23.57
CA LEU A 195 10.83 -3.30 24.59
C LEU A 195 10.45 -1.97 25.22
N LEU A 196 10.39 -1.95 26.53
CA LEU A 196 9.92 -0.80 27.29
C LEU A 196 11.04 0.08 27.83
N PHE A 197 12.26 -0.14 27.44
CA PHE A 197 13.40 0.64 27.91
C PHE A 197 14.49 0.78 26.90
#